data_d36edf77b3fba0421cfde9c7bad23dce
#
_entry.id   d36edf77b3fba0421cfde9c7bad23dce
#
_cell.length_a   1.000
_cell.length_b   1.000
_cell.length_c   1.000
_cell.angle_alpha   90.00
_cell.angle_beta   90.00
_cell.angle_gamma   90.00
#
_symmetry.space_group_name_H-M   'P 1'
#
loop_
_entity.id
_entity.type
_entity.pdbx_description
1 polymer ?
#
loop_
_entity_poly.entity_id
_entity_poly.type
_entity_poly.pdbx_seq_one_letter_code
_entity_poly.pdbx_strand_id
1 'polypeptide(L)'
;QQAQVNAAHNVDASQVLGAYADGRPIIVNANGVVAEADPNLPTLTEYFDYSCHACADLDAYMGADLTTWAAEGHYNIELQPVITVDMDYLKPAASASLVVAQKAPDKWVDFHHALLAYFRSQFQASNGTVVQNLDASWKQVKVIATEVGVPSNVIDTFPVNAVDDYLKASTTAWQNAGYSGRNGSLGTPELVKDHSTVIPLGSQLPALRQTIAQEFGITDSATQGTDSTTVPEATEPSQSGTGDTQSSETTNSSN
;
A
#
# COMPACT_ATOMS: atom_id res chain seq x y z
N GLN A 1 30.73 6.64 0.82
CA GLN A 1 29.44 6.43 1.49
C GLN A 1 28.80 7.74 1.95
N GLN A 2 29.51 8.61 2.68
CA GLN A 2 28.94 9.86 3.18
C GLN A 2 28.51 10.83 2.06
N ALA A 3 29.25 10.89 0.95
CA ALA A 3 28.90 11.72 -0.20
C ALA A 3 27.59 11.24 -0.88
N GLN A 4 27.36 9.94 -0.95
CA GLN A 4 26.12 9.37 -1.48
C GLN A 4 24.91 9.66 -0.56
N VAL A 5 25.10 9.55 0.75
CA VAL A 5 24.07 9.90 1.74
C VAL A 5 23.72 11.38 1.62
N ASN A 6 24.72 12.26 1.57
CA ASN A 6 24.51 13.69 1.43
C ASN A 6 23.79 14.04 0.12
N ALA A 7 24.16 13.40 -0.99
CA ALA A 7 23.48 13.58 -2.28
C ALA A 7 22.02 13.13 -2.23
N ALA A 8 21.70 12.04 -1.53
CA ALA A 8 20.34 11.53 -1.38
C ALA A 8 19.44 12.45 -0.54
N HIS A 9 20.03 13.25 0.37
CA HIS A 9 19.30 14.24 1.18
C HIS A 9 19.11 15.59 0.46
N ASN A 10 19.89 15.89 -0.58
CA ASN A 10 19.92 17.20 -1.24
C ASN A 10 19.56 17.07 -2.73
N VAL A 11 18.38 16.57 -3.03
CA VAL A 11 17.91 16.39 -4.40
C VAL A 11 17.02 17.55 -4.85
N ASP A 12 17.00 17.82 -6.14
CA ASP A 12 15.97 18.61 -6.78
C ASP A 12 14.77 17.71 -7.05
N ALA A 13 13.71 17.85 -6.25
CA ALA A 13 12.54 17.01 -6.32
C ALA A 13 11.87 17.03 -7.69
N SER A 14 11.77 18.19 -8.35
CA SER A 14 11.14 18.28 -9.67
C SER A 14 11.94 17.56 -10.75
N GLN A 15 13.26 17.54 -10.66
CA GLN A 15 14.11 16.75 -11.57
C GLN A 15 13.98 15.24 -11.28
N VAL A 16 13.98 14.86 -10.01
CA VAL A 16 13.83 13.45 -9.61
C VAL A 16 12.49 12.88 -10.04
N LEU A 17 11.41 13.64 -9.82
CA LEU A 17 10.05 13.17 -10.09
C LEU A 17 9.59 13.35 -11.54
N GLY A 18 10.24 14.23 -12.32
CA GLY A 18 9.90 14.47 -13.72
C GLY A 18 8.41 14.81 -13.87
N ALA A 19 7.70 14.10 -14.74
CA ALA A 19 6.28 14.33 -14.98
C ALA A 19 5.41 14.13 -13.74
N TYR A 20 5.84 13.34 -12.77
CA TYR A 20 5.13 13.13 -11.52
C TYR A 20 5.20 14.32 -10.55
N ALA A 21 6.03 15.31 -10.81
CA ALA A 21 6.21 16.46 -9.92
C ALA A 21 4.92 17.25 -9.66
N ASP A 22 3.91 17.12 -10.54
CA ASP A 22 2.60 17.77 -10.39
C ASP A 22 1.64 17.05 -9.42
N GLY A 23 2.03 15.93 -8.85
CA GLY A 23 1.22 15.16 -7.90
C GLY A 23 0.34 14.08 -8.53
N ARG A 24 0.53 13.78 -9.82
CA ARG A 24 -0.27 12.77 -10.53
C ARG A 24 -0.07 11.35 -10.01
N PRO A 25 -1.08 10.46 -10.18
CA PRO A 25 -0.96 9.05 -9.81
C PRO A 25 -0.02 8.27 -10.74
N ILE A 26 0.39 7.09 -10.30
CA ILE A 26 0.98 6.07 -11.16
C ILE A 26 -0.17 5.30 -11.80
N ILE A 27 -0.17 5.18 -13.12
CA ILE A 27 -1.24 4.53 -13.89
C ILE A 27 -0.72 3.22 -14.46
N VAL A 28 -1.46 2.14 -14.24
CA VAL A 28 -1.18 0.81 -14.79
C VAL A 28 -2.39 0.33 -15.59
N ASN A 29 -2.14 -0.22 -16.78
CA ASN A 29 -3.12 -0.90 -17.60
C ASN A 29 -2.47 -2.05 -18.38
N ALA A 30 -3.12 -2.55 -19.46
CA ALA A 30 -2.59 -3.64 -20.27
C ALA A 30 -1.21 -3.34 -20.91
N ASN A 31 -0.82 -2.08 -20.99
CA ASN A 31 0.49 -1.66 -21.51
C ASN A 31 1.54 -1.46 -20.38
N GLY A 32 1.25 -1.88 -19.16
CA GLY A 32 2.10 -1.68 -18.00
C GLY A 32 1.91 -0.33 -17.37
N VAL A 33 2.98 0.24 -16.80
CA VAL A 33 2.98 1.62 -16.30
C VAL A 33 2.97 2.57 -17.49
N VAL A 34 1.97 3.45 -17.53
CA VAL A 34 1.74 4.38 -18.63
C VAL A 34 1.69 5.83 -18.14
N ALA A 35 1.99 6.76 -19.04
CA ALA A 35 1.88 8.20 -18.74
C ALA A 35 0.43 8.69 -18.75
N GLU A 36 -0.41 8.10 -19.61
CA GLU A 36 -1.80 8.49 -19.82
C GLU A 36 -2.70 7.27 -19.74
N ALA A 37 -3.86 7.42 -19.09
CA ALA A 37 -4.88 6.40 -19.04
C ALA A 37 -5.47 6.13 -20.43
N ASP A 38 -5.86 4.89 -20.68
CA ASP A 38 -6.66 4.57 -21.88
C ASP A 38 -8.07 5.15 -21.72
N PRO A 39 -8.48 6.09 -22.58
CA PRO A 39 -9.79 6.74 -22.47
C PRO A 39 -10.97 5.80 -22.76
N ASN A 40 -10.73 4.64 -23.35
CA ASN A 40 -11.75 3.64 -23.67
C ASN A 40 -12.03 2.69 -22.49
N LEU A 41 -11.25 2.76 -21.43
CA LEU A 41 -11.41 1.91 -20.25
C LEU A 41 -11.96 2.69 -19.07
N PRO A 42 -12.73 2.05 -18.18
CA PRO A 42 -13.03 2.63 -16.89
C PRO A 42 -11.76 2.78 -16.05
N THR A 43 -11.84 3.55 -14.99
CA THR A 43 -10.71 3.80 -14.10
C THR A 43 -11.05 3.41 -12.66
N LEU A 44 -10.15 2.68 -12.02
CA LEU A 44 -10.13 2.45 -10.58
C LEU A 44 -8.98 3.25 -9.99
N THR A 45 -9.29 4.17 -9.06
CA THR A 45 -8.25 4.90 -8.31
C THR A 45 -8.17 4.36 -6.90
N GLU A 46 -6.95 4.03 -6.45
CA GLU A 46 -6.67 3.69 -5.07
C GLU A 46 -5.83 4.79 -4.44
N TYR A 47 -6.40 5.45 -3.43
CA TYR A 47 -5.66 6.36 -2.56
C TYR A 47 -5.09 5.58 -1.39
N PHE A 48 -3.81 5.74 -1.14
CA PHE A 48 -3.09 4.97 -0.13
C PHE A 48 -1.92 5.75 0.46
N ASP A 49 -1.45 5.28 1.60
CA ASP A 49 -0.23 5.74 2.25
C ASP A 49 0.65 4.50 2.49
N TYR A 50 1.91 4.53 2.08
CA TYR A 50 2.82 3.39 2.27
C TYR A 50 3.04 3.02 3.75
N SER A 51 2.71 3.91 4.67
CA SER A 51 2.78 3.68 6.11
C SER A 51 1.42 3.42 6.78
N CYS A 52 0.40 3.13 5.98
CA CYS A 52 -0.94 2.80 6.45
C CYS A 52 -1.12 1.27 6.50
N HIS A 53 -1.38 0.72 7.70
CA HIS A 53 -1.54 -0.73 7.86
C HIS A 53 -2.79 -1.28 7.13
N ALA A 54 -3.89 -0.54 7.10
CA ALA A 54 -5.09 -0.96 6.38
C ALA A 54 -4.86 -1.01 4.87
N CYS A 55 -4.03 -0.10 4.32
CA CYS A 55 -3.61 -0.14 2.92
C CYS A 55 -2.73 -1.37 2.64
N ALA A 56 -1.81 -1.67 3.53
CA ALA A 56 -0.96 -2.87 3.42
C ALA A 56 -1.76 -4.16 3.53
N ASP A 57 -2.78 -4.21 4.38
CA ASP A 57 -3.68 -5.36 4.50
C ASP A 57 -4.52 -5.56 3.23
N LEU A 58 -5.06 -4.49 2.66
CA LEU A 58 -5.78 -4.55 1.38
C LEU A 58 -4.88 -5.08 0.27
N ASP A 59 -3.68 -4.57 0.17
CA ASP A 59 -2.70 -4.99 -0.84
C ASP A 59 -2.31 -6.46 -0.66
N ALA A 60 -2.07 -6.91 0.56
CA ALA A 60 -1.75 -8.30 0.87
C ALA A 60 -2.87 -9.27 0.47
N TYR A 61 -4.12 -8.84 0.59
CA TYR A 61 -5.27 -9.67 0.25
C TYR A 61 -5.60 -9.65 -1.24
N MET A 62 -5.63 -8.48 -1.88
CA MET A 62 -6.13 -8.36 -3.25
C MET A 62 -5.29 -7.46 -4.17
N GLY A 63 -4.19 -6.89 -3.71
CA GLY A 63 -3.40 -5.96 -4.53
C GLY A 63 -2.90 -6.57 -5.83
N ALA A 64 -2.44 -7.82 -5.79
CA ALA A 64 -2.03 -8.55 -6.99
C ALA A 64 -3.20 -8.77 -7.97
N ASP A 65 -4.39 -9.07 -7.47
CA ASP A 65 -5.58 -9.20 -8.31
C ASP A 65 -5.95 -7.88 -8.97
N LEU A 66 -5.91 -6.78 -8.23
CA LEU A 66 -6.24 -5.46 -8.77
C LEU A 66 -5.31 -5.05 -9.91
N THR A 67 -4.01 -5.26 -9.76
CA THR A 67 -3.04 -4.96 -10.82
C THR A 67 -3.06 -5.97 -11.95
N THR A 68 -3.37 -7.24 -11.70
CA THR A 68 -3.57 -8.26 -12.74
C THR A 68 -4.78 -7.93 -13.60
N TRP A 69 -5.89 -7.52 -13.02
CA TRP A 69 -7.08 -7.10 -13.77
C TRP A 69 -6.81 -5.88 -14.66
N ALA A 70 -5.98 -4.94 -14.19
CA ALA A 70 -5.51 -3.84 -15.03
C ALA A 70 -4.66 -4.34 -16.20
N ALA A 71 -3.72 -5.26 -15.95
CA ALA A 71 -2.87 -5.85 -16.98
C ALA A 71 -3.66 -6.67 -18.01
N GLU A 72 -4.77 -7.25 -17.59
CA GLU A 72 -5.71 -7.96 -18.46
C GLU A 72 -6.62 -7.03 -19.28
N GLY A 73 -6.57 -5.72 -19.05
CA GLY A 73 -7.29 -4.71 -19.80
C GLY A 73 -8.70 -4.40 -19.29
N HIS A 74 -9.03 -4.76 -18.08
CA HIS A 74 -10.37 -4.50 -17.52
C HIS A 74 -10.57 -3.04 -17.14
N TYR A 75 -9.51 -2.34 -16.74
CA TYR A 75 -9.53 -0.91 -16.34
C TYR A 75 -8.13 -0.32 -16.33
N ASN A 76 -8.06 1.00 -16.27
CA ASN A 76 -6.87 1.66 -15.77
C ASN A 76 -6.90 1.61 -14.25
N ILE A 77 -5.82 1.22 -13.59
CA ILE A 77 -5.68 1.46 -12.16
C ILE A 77 -4.75 2.64 -11.92
N GLU A 78 -5.20 3.59 -11.13
CA GLU A 78 -4.41 4.73 -10.67
C GLU A 78 -4.04 4.51 -9.20
N LEU A 79 -2.75 4.41 -8.92
CA LEU A 79 -2.21 4.29 -7.57
C LEU A 79 -1.75 5.68 -7.14
N GLN A 80 -2.50 6.29 -6.21
CA GLN A 80 -2.26 7.66 -5.78
C GLN A 80 -1.79 7.71 -4.33
N PRO A 81 -0.48 7.93 -4.10
CA PRO A 81 0.02 8.18 -2.76
C PRO A 81 -0.53 9.49 -2.19
N VAL A 82 -1.00 9.43 -0.94
CA VAL A 82 -1.44 10.57 -0.15
C VAL A 82 -0.91 10.46 1.28
N ILE A 83 -1.08 11.49 2.07
CA ILE A 83 -0.71 11.50 3.49
C ILE A 83 -1.94 11.20 4.34
N THR A 84 -1.89 10.13 5.12
CA THR A 84 -2.89 9.84 6.18
C THR A 84 -2.24 9.46 7.50
N VAL A 85 -1.19 8.68 7.50
CA VAL A 85 -0.44 8.25 8.70
C VAL A 85 0.89 8.99 8.83
N ASP A 86 1.59 9.17 7.71
CA ASP A 86 2.83 9.97 7.61
C ASP A 86 3.98 9.48 8.51
N MET A 87 4.18 8.15 8.60
CA MET A 87 5.41 7.65 9.21
C MET A 87 6.61 7.97 8.31
N ASP A 88 7.81 7.99 8.88
CA ASP A 88 9.05 8.28 8.15
C ASP A 88 9.26 7.37 6.93
N TYR A 89 8.73 6.14 6.94
CA TYR A 89 8.77 5.20 5.83
C TYR A 89 8.06 5.71 4.56
N LEU A 90 7.00 6.53 4.71
CA LEU A 90 6.22 7.01 3.56
C LEU A 90 7.09 7.74 2.54
N LYS A 91 7.96 8.64 2.98
CA LYS A 91 8.72 9.53 2.07
C LYS A 91 9.75 8.79 1.23
N PRO A 92 10.63 7.94 1.78
CA PRO A 92 11.54 7.13 0.96
C PRO A 92 10.80 6.14 0.07
N ALA A 93 9.74 5.50 0.56
CA ALA A 93 8.95 4.54 -0.21
C ALA A 93 8.26 5.21 -1.41
N ALA A 94 7.57 6.31 -1.20
CA ALA A 94 6.90 7.05 -2.27
C ALA A 94 7.91 7.65 -3.26
N SER A 95 9.03 8.20 -2.78
CA SER A 95 10.09 8.73 -3.65
C SER A 95 10.66 7.66 -4.56
N ALA A 96 11.04 6.52 -4.01
CA ALA A 96 11.58 5.39 -4.77
C ALA A 96 10.54 4.82 -5.75
N SER A 97 9.29 4.71 -5.32
CA SER A 97 8.19 4.26 -6.17
C SER A 97 8.07 5.10 -7.44
N LEU A 98 8.10 6.43 -7.32
CA LEU A 98 8.02 7.33 -8.46
C LEU A 98 9.27 7.28 -9.35
N VAL A 99 10.45 7.05 -8.79
CA VAL A 99 11.68 6.84 -9.56
C VAL A 99 11.60 5.54 -10.37
N VAL A 100 11.16 4.45 -9.75
CA VAL A 100 11.00 3.15 -10.42
C VAL A 100 9.95 3.20 -11.53
N ALA A 101 8.83 3.89 -11.30
CA ALA A 101 7.81 4.09 -12.33
C ALA A 101 8.36 4.76 -13.59
N GLN A 102 9.34 5.65 -13.45
CA GLN A 102 9.98 6.35 -14.57
C GLN A 102 11.11 5.54 -15.22
N LYS A 103 11.97 4.95 -14.40
CA LYS A 103 13.27 4.41 -14.87
C LYS A 103 13.31 2.90 -15.01
N ALA A 104 12.42 2.17 -14.33
CA ALA A 104 12.30 0.72 -14.41
C ALA A 104 10.82 0.30 -14.30
N PRO A 105 9.96 0.79 -15.22
CA PRO A 105 8.50 0.59 -15.11
C PRO A 105 8.07 -0.88 -15.12
N ASP A 106 8.83 -1.75 -15.74
CA ASP A 106 8.61 -3.21 -15.74
C ASP A 106 8.76 -3.84 -14.34
N LYS A 107 9.41 -3.16 -13.41
CA LYS A 107 9.57 -3.61 -12.01
C LYS A 107 8.61 -2.93 -11.05
N TRP A 108 7.83 -1.97 -11.51
CA TRP A 108 7.10 -1.10 -10.60
C TRP A 108 6.03 -1.86 -9.79
N VAL A 109 5.23 -2.71 -10.43
CA VAL A 109 4.14 -3.44 -9.76
C VAL A 109 4.68 -4.31 -8.63
N ASP A 110 5.71 -5.11 -8.90
CA ASP A 110 6.34 -5.96 -7.88
C ASP A 110 6.96 -5.14 -6.76
N PHE A 111 7.60 -4.02 -7.10
CA PHE A 111 8.19 -3.11 -6.13
C PHE A 111 7.13 -2.46 -5.24
N HIS A 112 6.03 -1.98 -5.82
CA HIS A 112 4.91 -1.40 -5.09
C HIS A 112 4.34 -2.37 -4.05
N HIS A 113 4.03 -3.59 -4.46
CA HIS A 113 3.53 -4.64 -3.55
C HIS A 113 4.55 -4.99 -2.46
N ALA A 114 5.83 -5.07 -2.81
CA ALA A 114 6.89 -5.37 -1.85
C ALA A 114 7.07 -4.27 -0.79
N LEU A 115 6.93 -3.00 -1.17
CA LEU A 115 6.96 -1.88 -0.23
C LEU A 115 5.85 -1.98 0.82
N LEU A 116 4.63 -2.29 0.40
CA LEU A 116 3.49 -2.47 1.31
C LEU A 116 3.63 -3.74 2.16
N ALA A 117 4.11 -4.84 1.58
CA ALA A 117 4.35 -6.09 2.29
C ALA A 117 5.39 -5.92 3.41
N TYR A 118 6.45 -5.17 3.16
CA TYR A 118 7.45 -4.86 4.18
C TYR A 118 6.84 -4.07 5.33
N PHE A 119 6.10 -3.00 5.03
CA PHE A 119 5.44 -2.20 6.07
C PHE A 119 4.49 -3.07 6.91
N ARG A 120 3.69 -3.90 6.25
CA ARG A 120 2.78 -4.82 6.92
C ARG A 120 3.51 -5.75 7.90
N SER A 121 4.62 -6.31 7.49
CA SER A 121 5.42 -7.20 8.35
C SER A 121 5.94 -6.50 9.61
N GLN A 122 6.38 -5.25 9.47
CA GLN A 122 6.86 -4.44 10.60
C GLN A 122 5.73 -4.01 11.54
N PHE A 123 4.59 -3.65 10.97
CA PHE A 123 3.40 -3.32 11.75
C PHE A 123 2.89 -4.53 12.55
N GLN A 124 2.78 -5.70 11.94
CA GLN A 124 2.38 -6.94 12.61
C GLN A 124 3.35 -7.35 13.72
N ALA A 125 4.63 -7.12 13.52
CA ALA A 125 5.67 -7.39 14.53
C ALA A 125 5.76 -6.29 15.60
N SER A 126 4.97 -5.22 15.50
CA SER A 126 5.07 -4.02 16.35
C SER A 126 6.49 -3.45 16.38
N ASN A 127 7.20 -3.51 15.24
CA ASN A 127 8.58 -3.07 15.10
C ASN A 127 8.67 -1.75 14.32
N GLY A 128 8.78 -0.64 15.04
CA GLY A 128 8.93 0.68 14.46
C GLY A 128 10.36 1.10 14.15
N THR A 129 11.36 0.29 14.43
CA THR A 129 12.78 0.68 14.38
C THR A 129 13.19 1.26 13.03
N VAL A 130 12.76 0.65 11.93
CA VAL A 130 13.06 1.12 10.57
C VAL A 130 12.00 2.13 10.12
N VAL A 131 10.72 1.80 10.23
CA VAL A 131 9.64 2.59 9.63
C VAL A 131 9.40 3.95 10.29
N GLN A 132 9.91 4.14 11.50
CA GLN A 132 9.91 5.42 12.23
C GLN A 132 11.27 6.14 12.17
N ASN A 133 12.10 5.79 11.21
CA ASN A 133 13.38 6.44 10.98
C ASN A 133 13.60 6.65 9.49
N LEU A 134 13.81 7.90 9.09
CA LEU A 134 13.89 8.31 7.70
C LEU A 134 15.05 7.63 6.95
N ASP A 135 16.26 7.70 7.50
CA ASP A 135 17.45 7.12 6.87
C ASP A 135 17.42 5.60 6.85
N ALA A 136 16.94 4.97 7.92
CA ALA A 136 16.77 3.53 7.99
C ALA A 136 15.72 3.05 6.98
N SER A 137 14.63 3.78 6.82
CA SER A 137 13.60 3.51 5.81
C SER A 137 14.17 3.63 4.39
N TRP A 138 14.93 4.66 4.11
CA TRP A 138 15.59 4.83 2.81
C TRP A 138 16.52 3.65 2.49
N LYS A 139 17.35 3.23 3.43
CA LYS A 139 18.23 2.06 3.26
C LYS A 139 17.44 0.78 3.01
N GLN A 140 16.35 0.59 3.75
CA GLN A 140 15.48 -0.59 3.60
C GLN A 140 14.77 -0.60 2.25
N VAL A 141 14.28 0.52 1.77
CA VAL A 141 13.65 0.65 0.46
C VAL A 141 14.62 0.24 -0.66
N LYS A 142 15.90 0.56 -0.54
CA LYS A 142 16.95 0.11 -1.47
C LYS A 142 17.13 -1.41 -1.44
N VAL A 143 17.06 -2.02 -0.27
CA VAL A 143 17.10 -3.49 -0.12
C VAL A 143 15.90 -4.12 -0.81
N ILE A 144 14.70 -3.62 -0.58
CA ILE A 144 13.47 -4.11 -1.21
C ILE A 144 13.58 -4.02 -2.74
N ALA A 145 14.05 -2.90 -3.27
CA ALA A 145 14.23 -2.71 -4.70
C ALA A 145 15.23 -3.72 -5.30
N THR A 146 16.30 -4.01 -4.58
CA THR A 146 17.29 -5.03 -4.98
C THR A 146 16.66 -6.41 -5.05
N GLU A 147 15.86 -6.77 -4.06
CA GLU A 147 15.18 -8.07 -3.97
C GLU A 147 14.20 -8.31 -5.12
N VAL A 148 13.50 -7.27 -5.57
CA VAL A 148 12.56 -7.38 -6.71
C VAL A 148 13.24 -7.20 -8.06
N GLY A 149 14.53 -6.97 -8.10
CA GLY A 149 15.33 -6.91 -9.33
C GLY A 149 15.32 -5.56 -10.03
N VAL A 150 15.09 -4.45 -9.32
CA VAL A 150 15.32 -3.11 -9.87
C VAL A 150 16.81 -2.96 -10.17
N PRO A 151 17.21 -2.43 -11.35
CA PRO A 151 18.60 -2.25 -11.69
C PRO A 151 19.35 -1.38 -10.67
N SER A 152 20.58 -1.76 -10.35
CA SER A 152 21.37 -1.07 -9.33
C SER A 152 21.63 0.40 -9.66
N ASN A 153 21.80 0.74 -10.95
CA ASN A 153 21.97 2.13 -11.39
C ASN A 153 20.72 2.98 -11.15
N VAL A 154 19.53 2.37 -11.10
CA VAL A 154 18.29 3.05 -10.72
C VAL A 154 18.21 3.21 -9.20
N ILE A 155 18.51 2.15 -8.44
CA ILE A 155 18.51 2.16 -6.97
C ILE A 155 19.47 3.21 -6.43
N ASP A 156 20.64 3.37 -7.06
CA ASP A 156 21.64 4.36 -6.65
C ASP A 156 21.13 5.80 -6.77
N THR A 157 20.06 6.05 -7.51
CA THR A 157 19.44 7.37 -7.64
C THR A 157 18.33 7.65 -6.63
N PHE A 158 17.97 6.69 -5.79
CA PHE A 158 16.88 6.87 -4.83
C PHE A 158 17.19 8.00 -3.84
N PRO A 159 16.36 9.05 -3.76
CA PRO A 159 16.50 10.07 -2.74
C PRO A 159 15.95 9.58 -1.40
N VAL A 160 16.37 10.21 -0.33
CA VAL A 160 15.75 9.99 0.98
C VAL A 160 14.31 10.51 0.98
N ASN A 161 14.11 11.67 0.40
CA ASN A 161 12.81 12.29 0.25
C ASN A 161 12.81 13.25 -0.95
N ALA A 162 11.87 13.07 -1.86
CA ALA A 162 11.60 13.97 -2.98
C ALA A 162 10.10 14.27 -3.11
N VAL A 163 9.27 13.93 -2.10
CA VAL A 163 7.81 13.88 -2.24
C VAL A 163 7.04 14.84 -1.34
N ASP A 164 7.68 15.79 -0.68
CA ASP A 164 6.96 16.72 0.20
C ASP A 164 5.90 17.52 -0.57
N ASP A 165 6.29 18.18 -1.66
CA ASP A 165 5.34 18.93 -2.49
C ASP A 165 4.38 18.00 -3.26
N TYR A 166 4.87 16.86 -3.73
CA TYR A 166 4.05 15.84 -4.38
C TYR A 166 2.90 15.38 -3.47
N LEU A 167 3.23 14.96 -2.27
CA LEU A 167 2.24 14.44 -1.30
C LEU A 167 1.30 15.55 -0.83
N LYS A 168 1.78 16.77 -0.66
CA LYS A 168 0.94 17.90 -0.33
C LYS A 168 -0.09 18.18 -1.44
N ALA A 169 0.33 18.19 -2.69
CA ALA A 169 -0.52 18.41 -3.84
C ALA A 169 -1.55 17.29 -4.00
N SER A 170 -1.12 16.03 -3.96
CA SER A 170 -2.00 14.87 -4.11
C SER A 170 -3.01 14.76 -2.97
N THR A 171 -2.58 15.02 -1.74
CA THR A 171 -3.45 14.97 -0.56
C THR A 171 -4.50 16.08 -0.60
N THR A 172 -4.11 17.30 -0.96
CA THR A 172 -5.05 18.42 -1.09
C THR A 172 -6.07 18.16 -2.20
N ALA A 173 -5.64 17.66 -3.36
CA ALA A 173 -6.53 17.29 -4.44
C ALA A 173 -7.51 16.19 -4.03
N TRP A 174 -7.03 15.16 -3.34
CA TRP A 174 -7.86 14.09 -2.81
C TRP A 174 -8.91 14.57 -1.81
N GLN A 175 -8.50 15.40 -0.86
CA GLN A 175 -9.42 15.97 0.14
C GLN A 175 -10.53 16.79 -0.49
N ASN A 176 -10.24 17.52 -1.56
CA ASN A 176 -11.16 18.43 -2.24
C ASN A 176 -11.89 17.81 -3.43
N ALA A 177 -11.69 16.52 -3.72
CA ALA A 177 -12.24 15.89 -4.92
C ALA A 177 -13.77 15.81 -4.97
N GLY A 178 -14.46 15.82 -3.82
CA GLY A 178 -15.92 15.89 -3.77
C GLY A 178 -16.60 14.63 -4.31
N TYR A 179 -15.99 13.46 -4.15
CA TYR A 179 -16.55 12.21 -4.66
C TYR A 179 -17.90 11.88 -4.04
N SER A 180 -18.77 11.34 -4.85
CA SER A 180 -20.05 10.77 -4.41
C SER A 180 -19.79 9.54 -3.52
N GLY A 181 -20.57 9.39 -2.45
CA GLY A 181 -20.44 8.24 -1.54
C GLY A 181 -19.44 8.39 -0.41
N ARG A 182 -18.77 9.52 -0.28
CA ARG A 182 -18.01 9.85 0.92
C ARG A 182 -18.95 10.13 2.08
N ASN A 183 -18.87 9.32 3.13
CA ASN A 183 -19.74 9.42 4.29
C ASN A 183 -18.91 9.76 5.54
N GLY A 184 -18.56 11.04 5.69
CA GLY A 184 -17.85 11.51 6.89
C GLY A 184 -16.35 11.69 6.70
N SER A 185 -15.52 11.10 7.57
CA SER A 185 -14.08 11.32 7.58
C SER A 185 -13.37 10.64 6.41
N LEU A 186 -12.38 11.34 5.85
CA LEU A 186 -11.45 10.78 4.88
C LEU A 186 -10.49 9.81 5.55
N GLY A 187 -10.22 8.71 4.88
CA GLY A 187 -9.25 7.71 5.31
C GLY A 187 -8.72 6.91 4.13
N THR A 188 -7.64 6.21 4.35
CA THR A 188 -7.04 5.29 3.38
C THR A 188 -7.12 3.84 3.89
N PRO A 189 -7.23 2.84 2.99
CA PRO A 189 -7.38 3.00 1.55
C PRO A 189 -8.74 3.60 1.17
N GLU A 190 -8.79 4.36 0.08
CA GLU A 190 -10.05 4.75 -0.55
C GLU A 190 -10.02 4.33 -2.02
N LEU A 191 -11.07 3.65 -2.46
CA LEU A 191 -11.24 3.20 -3.84
C LEU A 191 -12.31 4.04 -4.52
N VAL A 192 -12.00 4.55 -5.71
CA VAL A 192 -12.89 5.44 -6.49
C VAL A 192 -13.01 4.92 -7.90
N LYS A 193 -14.26 4.83 -8.39
CA LYS A 193 -14.56 4.48 -9.78
C LYS A 193 -14.76 5.75 -10.61
N ASP A 194 -14.09 5.79 -11.76
CA ASP A 194 -14.25 6.82 -12.80
C ASP A 194 -14.13 8.25 -12.29
N HIS A 195 -13.27 8.49 -11.31
CA HIS A 195 -13.04 9.79 -10.67
C HIS A 195 -14.32 10.45 -10.14
N SER A 196 -15.31 9.64 -9.76
CA SER A 196 -16.63 10.16 -9.38
C SER A 196 -17.21 9.56 -8.11
N THR A 197 -17.10 8.26 -7.93
CA THR A 197 -17.86 7.53 -6.91
C THR A 197 -16.96 6.63 -6.07
N VAL A 198 -17.02 6.79 -4.76
CA VAL A 198 -16.32 5.91 -3.82
C VAL A 198 -16.95 4.52 -3.84
N ILE A 199 -16.12 3.49 -3.95
CA ILE A 199 -16.52 2.10 -3.77
C ILE A 199 -16.44 1.80 -2.27
N PRO A 200 -17.56 1.48 -1.59
CA PRO A 200 -17.54 1.19 -0.17
C PRO A 200 -16.65 -0.02 0.15
N LEU A 201 -15.77 0.10 1.12
CA LEU A 201 -14.86 -0.98 1.50
C LEU A 201 -15.59 -2.12 2.20
N GLY A 202 -16.69 -1.80 2.91
CA GLY A 202 -17.37 -2.80 3.74
C GLY A 202 -16.49 -3.25 4.92
N SER A 203 -16.86 -4.38 5.51
CA SER A 203 -16.15 -4.96 6.66
C SER A 203 -15.38 -6.25 6.33
N GLN A 204 -15.53 -6.77 5.10
CA GLN A 204 -14.97 -8.05 4.68
C GLN A 204 -14.23 -7.92 3.35
N LEU A 205 -12.94 -8.23 3.32
CA LEU A 205 -12.12 -8.17 2.11
C LEU A 205 -12.62 -9.09 0.98
N PRO A 206 -13.08 -10.34 1.23
CA PRO A 206 -13.65 -11.16 0.18
C PRO A 206 -14.85 -10.54 -0.51
N ALA A 207 -15.76 -9.91 0.25
CA ALA A 207 -16.91 -9.21 -0.30
C ALA A 207 -16.50 -7.97 -1.11
N LEU A 208 -15.49 -7.24 -0.66
CA LEU A 208 -14.93 -6.10 -1.39
C LEU A 208 -14.35 -6.54 -2.74
N ARG A 209 -13.60 -7.64 -2.77
CA ARG A 209 -13.06 -8.19 -4.01
C ARG A 209 -14.16 -8.50 -5.03
N GLN A 210 -15.24 -9.12 -4.58
CA GLN A 210 -16.41 -9.37 -5.42
C GLN A 210 -17.08 -8.09 -5.90
N THR A 211 -17.23 -7.09 -5.04
CA THR A 211 -17.80 -5.79 -5.39
C THR A 211 -16.99 -5.13 -6.49
N ILE A 212 -15.66 -5.10 -6.38
CA ILE A 212 -14.78 -4.52 -7.41
C ILE A 212 -14.93 -5.29 -8.74
N ALA A 213 -14.91 -6.61 -8.69
CA ALA A 213 -15.12 -7.44 -9.89
C ALA A 213 -16.45 -7.12 -10.57
N GLN A 214 -17.54 -6.98 -9.81
CA GLN A 214 -18.86 -6.63 -10.33
C GLN A 214 -18.90 -5.22 -10.92
N GLU A 215 -18.30 -4.24 -10.24
CA GLU A 215 -18.27 -2.84 -10.71
C GLU A 215 -17.59 -2.69 -12.07
N PHE A 216 -16.62 -3.53 -12.38
CA PHE A 216 -15.86 -3.50 -13.63
C PHE A 216 -16.21 -4.63 -14.59
N GLY A 217 -17.28 -5.39 -14.33
CA GLY A 217 -17.72 -6.46 -15.21
C GLY A 217 -16.73 -7.61 -15.34
N ILE A 218 -15.96 -7.89 -14.31
CA ILE A 218 -14.92 -8.91 -14.31
C ILE A 218 -15.55 -10.24 -13.91
N THR A 219 -15.42 -11.23 -14.79
CA THR A 219 -15.75 -12.63 -14.51
C THR A 219 -14.45 -13.37 -14.28
N ASP A 220 -14.13 -13.63 -13.02
CA ASP A 220 -12.91 -14.31 -12.60
C ASP A 220 -13.29 -15.64 -11.95
N SER A 221 -12.62 -16.72 -12.34
CA SER A 221 -12.82 -18.04 -11.75
C SER A 221 -12.56 -18.08 -10.25
N ALA A 222 -11.72 -17.19 -9.72
CA ALA A 222 -11.49 -17.01 -8.30
C ALA A 222 -12.62 -16.27 -7.59
N THR A 223 -13.45 -15.47 -8.29
CA THR A 223 -14.66 -14.83 -7.74
C THR A 223 -15.85 -15.80 -7.69
N GLN A 224 -15.82 -16.86 -8.48
CA GLN A 224 -16.84 -17.93 -8.49
C GLN A 224 -16.51 -19.06 -7.51
N GLY A 225 -15.33 -19.10 -7.00
CA GLY A 225 -14.86 -20.16 -6.10
C GLY A 225 -15.34 -19.94 -4.69
N THR A 226 -16.40 -20.57 -4.43
CA THR A 226 -16.53 -21.45 -3.30
C THR A 226 -15.25 -21.62 -2.48
N ASP A 227 -15.44 -21.46 -1.18
CA ASP A 227 -14.79 -22.32 -0.23
C ASP A 227 -13.35 -22.72 -0.49
N SER A 228 -12.53 -22.06 0.16
CA SER A 228 -11.36 -22.53 0.88
C SER A 228 -10.13 -21.67 0.64
N THR A 229 -10.28 -20.40 0.84
CA THR A 229 -9.22 -19.69 1.48
C THR A 229 -9.73 -19.28 2.84
N THR A 230 -9.57 -20.21 3.79
CA THR A 230 -9.46 -19.84 5.18
C THR A 230 -8.42 -18.76 5.26
N VAL A 231 -8.88 -17.52 5.27
CA VAL A 231 -8.07 -16.42 5.81
C VAL A 231 -7.63 -16.92 7.17
N PRO A 232 -6.33 -16.98 7.50
CA PRO A 232 -5.96 -17.30 8.86
C PRO A 232 -6.63 -16.24 9.73
N GLU A 233 -7.60 -16.71 10.49
CA GLU A 233 -8.25 -15.93 11.52
C GLU A 233 -7.13 -15.35 12.37
N ALA A 234 -7.10 -14.03 12.51
CA ALA A 234 -6.20 -13.37 13.42
C ALA A 234 -6.49 -13.99 14.79
N THR A 235 -5.60 -14.84 15.26
CA THR A 235 -5.66 -15.42 16.59
C THR A 235 -5.52 -14.27 17.56
N GLU A 236 -6.65 -13.89 18.15
CA GLU A 236 -6.61 -13.08 19.36
C GLU A 236 -5.74 -13.83 20.38
N PRO A 237 -4.86 -13.12 21.10
CA PRO A 237 -4.10 -13.78 22.15
C PRO A 237 -5.09 -14.32 23.20
N SER A 238 -5.13 -15.63 23.31
CA SER A 238 -5.84 -16.34 24.36
C SER A 238 -5.49 -15.73 25.70
N GLN A 239 -6.43 -15.08 26.30
CA GLN A 239 -6.36 -14.82 27.73
C GLN A 239 -6.46 -16.19 28.41
N SER A 240 -5.33 -16.68 28.93
CA SER A 240 -5.31 -17.83 29.79
C SER A 240 -6.10 -17.47 31.05
N GLY A 241 -7.31 -17.95 31.10
CA GLY A 241 -8.08 -17.96 32.32
C GLY A 241 -7.34 -18.76 33.37
N THR A 242 -7.03 -18.11 34.45
CA THR A 242 -6.60 -18.75 35.69
C THR A 242 -7.70 -19.69 36.14
N GLY A 243 -7.46 -20.98 35.94
CA GLY A 243 -8.29 -22.01 36.51
C GLY A 243 -8.08 -22.05 38.01
N ASP A 244 -9.15 -21.81 38.72
CA ASP A 244 -9.29 -22.13 40.12
C ASP A 244 -8.99 -23.61 40.33
N THR A 245 -7.97 -23.87 41.12
CA THR A 245 -7.81 -25.19 41.74
C THR A 245 -8.28 -25.10 43.18
N GLN A 246 -9.49 -25.50 43.36
CA GLN A 246 -10.00 -25.95 44.66
C GLN A 246 -9.21 -27.18 45.08
N SER A 247 -8.48 -27.08 46.15
CA SER A 247 -8.03 -28.26 46.90
C SER A 247 -8.70 -28.28 48.23
N SER A 248 -9.57 -29.30 48.27
CA SER A 248 -10.23 -29.74 49.45
C SER A 248 -9.27 -30.40 50.45
N GLU A 249 -9.51 -30.04 51.72
CA GLU A 249 -9.47 -30.90 52.92
C GLU A 249 -8.35 -31.92 53.10
N THR A 250 -7.67 -31.85 54.23
CA THR A 250 -7.95 -32.85 55.25
C THR A 250 -7.41 -32.42 56.61
N THR A 251 -8.29 -32.50 57.55
CA THR A 251 -8.19 -32.61 59.00
C THR A 251 -7.07 -33.53 59.47
N ASN A 252 -6.33 -33.16 60.52
CA ASN A 252 -6.38 -33.86 61.81
C ASN A 252 -5.48 -33.21 62.84
N SER A 253 -6.02 -32.75 63.94
CA SER A 253 -5.99 -33.25 65.30
C SER A 253 -4.63 -33.50 65.96
N SER A 254 -4.56 -32.91 67.11
CA SER A 254 -3.95 -33.35 68.35
C SER A 254 -2.55 -32.83 68.71
N ASN A 255 -2.54 -32.03 69.61
CA ASN A 255 -2.20 -31.86 71.02
C ASN A 255 -1.73 -30.45 71.30
#